data_6eea4cc685507897674d385fa2a60ee4
#
_entry.id   6eea4cc685507897674d385fa2a60ee4
#
_cell.length_a   1.000
_cell.length_b   1.000
_cell.length_c   1.000
_cell.angle_alpha   90.00
_cell.angle_beta   90.00
_cell.angle_gamma   90.00
#
_symmetry.space_group_name_H-M   'P 1'
#
loop_
_entity.id
_entity.type
_entity.pdbx_description
1 polymer ?
#
loop_
_entity_poly.entity_id
_entity_poly.type
_entity_poly.pdbx_seq_one_letter_code
_entity_poly.pdbx_strand_id
1 'polypeptide(L)'
;MNGVLTGSVLSALSTGLGAVPILFMAKSLTHRWRDVLLAFSAGIMMAASMTSLIPETLRSGGFEALAIGLAAGVLVLTLLEMTVPHIDLEHTKSGLQFDEKAMLIIAAIAMHNLPEELSVGVSYASDGASQIGNLIALAIGLQNAPEGFLVALFLVNQQIGRFKAFVIATLTGAVEIVTSLLGFYLTSLFRGLVPYGLAFAAGAMLFIIYKELIPESHGDGNERISTYAFIIGIFERRFAFCNALRKWQTIAVKQNFVIFDQVNAAKRLLFQL
;
A
#
# COMPACT_ATOMS: atom_id res chain seq x y z
N MET A 1 4.01 -21.13 3.00
CA MET A 1 3.08 -20.94 1.86
C MET A 1 1.68 -20.53 2.32
N ASN A 2 1.04 -21.21 3.27
CA ASN A 2 -0.32 -20.85 3.72
C ASN A 2 -0.40 -19.41 4.30
N GLY A 3 0.62 -18.92 5.00
CA GLY A 3 0.63 -17.58 5.58
C GLY A 3 0.60 -16.46 4.55
N VAL A 4 1.48 -16.51 3.55
CA VAL A 4 1.51 -15.49 2.48
C VAL A 4 0.21 -15.49 1.69
N LEU A 5 -0.33 -16.66 1.35
CA LEU A 5 -1.59 -16.75 0.62
C LEU A 5 -2.75 -16.15 1.44
N THR A 6 -2.83 -16.48 2.73
CA THR A 6 -3.86 -15.91 3.61
C THR A 6 -3.71 -14.40 3.75
N GLY A 7 -2.46 -13.91 3.95
CA GLY A 7 -2.19 -12.47 4.09
C GLY A 7 -2.53 -11.69 2.83
N SER A 8 -2.08 -12.16 1.66
CA SER A 8 -2.38 -11.48 0.37
C SER A 8 -3.86 -11.54 -0.01
N VAL A 9 -4.57 -12.64 0.27
CA VAL A 9 -6.02 -12.71 0.04
C VAL A 9 -6.78 -11.76 0.97
N LEU A 10 -6.38 -11.65 2.24
CA LEU A 10 -7.00 -10.70 3.16
C LEU A 10 -6.74 -9.24 2.76
N SER A 11 -5.52 -8.94 2.29
CA SER A 11 -5.17 -7.62 1.75
C SER A 11 -6.05 -7.30 0.53
N ALA A 12 -6.07 -8.16 -0.46
CA ALA A 12 -6.87 -8.01 -1.67
C ALA A 12 -8.39 -7.89 -1.40
N LEU A 13 -8.93 -8.64 -0.44
CA LEU A 13 -10.32 -8.52 -0.03
C LEU A 13 -10.62 -7.15 0.60
N SER A 14 -9.64 -6.52 1.25
CA SER A 14 -9.79 -5.18 1.83
C SER A 14 -10.03 -4.13 0.75
N THR A 15 -9.37 -4.23 -0.39
CA THR A 15 -9.62 -3.40 -1.59
C THR A 15 -11.07 -3.53 -2.05
N GLY A 16 -11.57 -4.76 -2.17
CA GLY A 16 -12.96 -5.01 -2.53
C GLY A 16 -13.96 -4.49 -1.48
N LEU A 17 -13.68 -4.70 -0.20
CA LEU A 17 -14.51 -4.19 0.90
C LEU A 17 -14.54 -2.66 0.93
N GLY A 18 -13.41 -2.02 0.62
CA GLY A 18 -13.32 -0.57 0.47
C GLY A 18 -14.21 -0.03 -0.64
N ALA A 19 -14.38 -0.77 -1.73
CA ALA A 19 -15.23 -0.40 -2.85
C ALA A 19 -16.75 -0.55 -2.57
N VAL A 20 -17.15 -1.31 -1.54
CA VAL A 20 -18.58 -1.56 -1.22
C VAL A 20 -19.42 -0.29 -1.06
N PRO A 21 -18.96 0.78 -0.38
CA PRO A 21 -19.77 1.99 -0.20
C PRO A 21 -20.25 2.61 -1.51
N ILE A 22 -19.53 2.43 -2.62
CA ILE A 22 -19.90 3.00 -3.93
C ILE A 22 -21.26 2.48 -4.44
N LEU A 23 -21.63 1.25 -4.04
CA LEU A 23 -22.91 0.63 -4.44
C LEU A 23 -24.11 1.39 -3.88
N PHE A 24 -23.94 2.00 -2.70
CA PHE A 24 -25.03 2.68 -1.96
C PHE A 24 -25.00 4.20 -2.08
N MET A 25 -23.94 4.77 -2.65
CA MET A 25 -23.83 6.22 -2.78
C MET A 25 -24.79 6.77 -3.82
N ALA A 26 -25.62 7.76 -3.44
CA ALA A 26 -26.57 8.38 -4.33
C ALA A 26 -25.93 9.40 -5.30
N LYS A 27 -24.84 10.05 -4.88
CA LYS A 27 -24.14 11.13 -5.61
C LYS A 27 -22.64 10.84 -5.64
N SER A 28 -21.93 11.38 -6.66
CA SER A 28 -20.47 11.46 -6.67
C SER A 28 -19.97 12.30 -5.50
N LEU A 29 -18.82 11.91 -4.93
CA LEU A 29 -18.15 12.73 -3.92
C LEU A 29 -17.65 14.03 -4.53
N THR A 30 -17.61 15.08 -3.73
CA THR A 30 -16.98 16.35 -4.10
C THR A 30 -15.46 16.16 -4.20
N HIS A 31 -14.81 16.99 -5.03
CA HIS A 31 -13.33 17.03 -5.17
C HIS A 31 -12.63 17.11 -3.80
N ARG A 32 -13.18 17.89 -2.88
CA ARG A 32 -12.66 18.00 -1.51
C ARG A 32 -12.53 16.65 -0.77
N TRP A 33 -13.52 15.78 -0.88
CA TRP A 33 -13.44 14.46 -0.21
C TRP A 33 -12.46 13.54 -0.90
N ARG A 34 -12.31 13.64 -2.23
CA ARG A 34 -11.30 12.94 -2.98
C ARG A 34 -9.90 13.32 -2.50
N ASP A 35 -9.60 14.62 -2.43
CA ASP A 35 -8.31 15.15 -1.98
C ASP A 35 -7.99 14.69 -0.55
N VAL A 36 -8.98 14.73 0.35
CA VAL A 36 -8.84 14.25 1.73
C VAL A 36 -8.49 12.75 1.77
N LEU A 37 -9.16 11.92 0.97
CA LEU A 37 -8.92 10.48 0.95
C LEU A 37 -7.56 10.13 0.33
N LEU A 38 -7.16 10.82 -0.75
CA LEU A 38 -5.84 10.67 -1.36
C LEU A 38 -4.73 11.03 -0.38
N ALA A 39 -4.86 12.18 0.29
CA ALA A 39 -3.90 12.63 1.28
C ALA A 39 -3.84 11.67 2.50
N PHE A 40 -4.97 11.17 2.96
CA PHE A 40 -5.04 10.18 4.03
C PHE A 40 -4.33 8.88 3.66
N SER A 41 -4.59 8.35 2.46
CA SER A 41 -3.91 7.16 1.93
C SER A 41 -2.41 7.38 1.82
N ALA A 42 -1.98 8.51 1.24
CA ALA A 42 -0.57 8.89 1.18
C ALA A 42 0.11 8.93 2.57
N GLY A 43 -0.61 9.40 3.60
CA GLY A 43 -0.14 9.41 4.98
C GLY A 43 0.08 8.00 5.55
N ILE A 44 -0.84 7.09 5.30
CA ILE A 44 -0.72 5.67 5.70
C ILE A 44 0.47 5.02 4.98
N MET A 45 0.62 5.22 3.67
CA MET A 45 1.74 4.71 2.87
C MET A 45 3.09 5.25 3.35
N MET A 46 3.17 6.55 3.65
CA MET A 46 4.37 7.17 4.21
C MET A 46 4.75 6.52 5.54
N ALA A 47 3.79 6.35 6.44
CA ALA A 47 4.03 5.68 7.71
C ALA A 47 4.46 4.22 7.51
N ALA A 48 3.92 3.51 6.50
CA ALA A 48 4.34 2.17 6.13
C ALA A 48 5.82 2.09 5.79
N SER A 49 6.22 2.94 4.87
CA SER A 49 7.60 2.98 4.39
C SER A 49 8.56 3.32 5.52
N MET A 50 8.25 4.36 6.31
CA MET A 50 9.13 4.87 7.37
C MET A 50 9.19 4.01 8.63
N THR A 51 8.09 3.36 9.01
CA THR A 51 8.03 2.64 10.30
C THR A 51 8.15 1.12 10.17
N SER A 52 8.00 0.58 8.96
CA SER A 52 8.04 -0.86 8.73
C SER A 52 9.15 -1.27 7.75
N LEU A 53 9.10 -0.78 6.51
CA LEU A 53 9.98 -1.27 5.46
C LEU A 53 11.43 -0.81 5.64
N ILE A 54 11.66 0.49 5.83
CA ILE A 54 13.00 1.06 6.01
C ILE A 54 13.70 0.52 7.26
N PRO A 55 13.07 0.51 8.46
CA PRO A 55 13.71 -0.05 9.65
C PRO A 55 14.02 -1.55 9.51
N GLU A 56 13.14 -2.34 8.91
CA GLU A 56 13.38 -3.76 8.70
C GLU A 56 14.51 -4.00 7.70
N THR A 57 14.60 -3.19 6.65
CA THR A 57 15.74 -3.22 5.71
C THR A 57 17.05 -2.91 6.43
N LEU A 58 17.10 -1.85 7.23
CA LEU A 58 18.30 -1.48 8.00
C LEU A 58 18.72 -2.59 8.97
N ARG A 59 17.75 -3.25 9.60
CA ARG A 59 17.99 -4.34 10.54
C ARG A 59 18.56 -5.58 9.86
N SER A 60 18.07 -5.93 8.67
CA SER A 60 18.38 -7.19 7.98
C SER A 60 19.50 -7.09 6.95
N GLY A 61 19.71 -5.90 6.33
CA GLY A 61 20.66 -5.70 5.23
C GLY A 61 21.52 -4.45 5.35
N GLY A 62 21.33 -3.64 6.41
CA GLY A 62 22.11 -2.42 6.64
C GLY A 62 21.82 -1.30 5.64
N PHE A 63 22.66 -0.26 5.71
CA PHE A 63 22.50 0.95 4.91
C PHE A 63 22.72 0.72 3.40
N GLU A 64 23.62 -0.19 3.05
CA GLU A 64 23.92 -0.51 1.65
C GLU A 64 22.70 -1.10 0.92
N ALA A 65 22.05 -2.10 1.54
CA ALA A 65 20.83 -2.68 0.99
C ALA A 65 19.71 -1.65 0.88
N LEU A 66 19.59 -0.76 1.88
CA LEU A 66 18.62 0.33 1.84
C LEU A 66 18.89 1.28 0.67
N ALA A 67 20.11 1.77 0.51
CA ALA A 67 20.45 2.73 -0.54
C ALA A 67 20.23 2.14 -1.94
N ILE A 68 20.69 0.91 -2.18
CA ILE A 68 20.55 0.23 -3.48
C ILE A 68 19.07 -0.06 -3.76
N GLY A 69 18.35 -0.62 -2.79
CA GLY A 69 16.94 -0.97 -2.97
C GLY A 69 16.05 0.26 -3.20
N LEU A 70 16.21 1.32 -2.40
CA LEU A 70 15.48 2.59 -2.60
C LEU A 70 15.74 3.17 -4.00
N ALA A 71 17.01 3.26 -4.41
CA ALA A 71 17.35 3.77 -5.73
C ALA A 71 16.77 2.90 -6.86
N ALA A 72 16.80 1.58 -6.72
CA ALA A 72 16.20 0.67 -7.69
C ALA A 72 14.68 0.83 -7.77
N GLY A 73 13.98 0.98 -6.63
CA GLY A 73 12.54 1.22 -6.59
C GLY A 73 12.14 2.50 -7.29
N VAL A 74 12.82 3.61 -6.99
CA VAL A 74 12.60 4.90 -7.66
C VAL A 74 12.89 4.79 -9.16
N LEU A 75 14.00 4.17 -9.56
CA LEU A 75 14.38 4.04 -10.96
C LEU A 75 13.35 3.21 -11.75
N VAL A 76 12.94 2.06 -11.22
CA VAL A 76 11.96 1.18 -11.90
C VAL A 76 10.62 1.89 -12.05
N LEU A 77 10.14 2.58 -11.01
CA LEU A 77 8.88 3.34 -11.12
C LEU A 77 9.01 4.50 -12.12
N THR A 78 10.14 5.20 -12.14
CA THR A 78 10.40 6.25 -13.14
C THR A 78 10.34 5.68 -14.57
N LEU A 79 10.95 4.51 -14.81
CA LEU A 79 10.92 3.86 -16.13
C LEU A 79 9.51 3.37 -16.49
N LEU A 80 8.76 2.81 -15.54
CA LEU A 80 7.37 2.40 -15.75
C LEU A 80 6.49 3.61 -16.09
N GLU A 81 6.62 4.69 -15.35
CA GLU A 81 5.92 5.95 -15.62
C GLU A 81 6.18 6.49 -17.04
N MET A 82 7.41 6.41 -17.50
CA MET A 82 7.76 6.84 -18.86
C MET A 82 7.11 5.97 -19.95
N THR A 83 6.73 4.73 -19.63
CA THR A 83 6.10 3.81 -20.58
C THR A 83 4.57 3.84 -20.52
N VAL A 84 4.01 4.19 -19.38
CA VAL A 84 2.57 4.36 -19.19
C VAL A 84 2.23 5.84 -19.33
N PRO A 85 1.42 6.25 -20.31
CA PRO A 85 1.05 7.65 -20.47
C PRO A 85 0.43 8.19 -19.18
N HIS A 86 0.92 9.32 -18.69
CA HIS A 86 0.28 10.02 -17.58
C HIS A 86 -1.17 10.33 -17.95
N ILE A 87 -2.06 9.78 -17.16
CA ILE A 87 -3.46 10.18 -17.22
C ILE A 87 -3.59 11.31 -16.20
N ASP A 88 -3.62 12.52 -16.72
CA ASP A 88 -4.20 13.64 -16.00
C ASP A 88 -5.70 13.34 -15.88
N LEU A 89 -6.09 12.78 -14.73
CA LEU A 89 -7.40 12.18 -14.49
C LEU A 89 -8.53 13.23 -14.60
N GLU A 90 -8.19 14.53 -14.51
CA GLU A 90 -9.15 15.62 -14.60
C GLU A 90 -9.18 16.32 -15.97
N HIS A 91 -8.06 16.41 -16.66
CA HIS A 91 -7.92 17.25 -17.86
C HIS A 91 -7.78 16.48 -19.16
N THR A 92 -7.97 15.17 -19.19
CA THR A 92 -7.84 14.39 -20.42
C THR A 92 -8.95 14.74 -21.41
N LYS A 93 -8.76 15.86 -22.12
CA LYS A 93 -9.46 16.22 -23.35
C LYS A 93 -8.97 15.37 -24.52
N SER A 94 -8.60 14.12 -24.30
CA SER A 94 -8.12 13.28 -25.38
C SER A 94 -9.28 12.50 -25.99
N GLY A 95 -9.27 12.35 -27.29
CA GLY A 95 -10.21 11.55 -28.07
C GLY A 95 -10.10 10.04 -27.82
N LEU A 96 -9.55 9.61 -26.68
CA LEU A 96 -9.49 8.21 -26.27
C LEU A 96 -10.89 7.65 -26.05
N GLN A 97 -11.11 6.44 -26.56
CA GLN A 97 -12.36 5.74 -26.34
C GLN A 97 -12.51 5.37 -24.85
N PHE A 98 -13.73 5.20 -24.41
CA PHE A 98 -14.09 4.90 -23.02
C PHE A 98 -13.30 3.72 -22.42
N ASP A 99 -13.16 2.64 -23.20
CA ASP A 99 -12.43 1.44 -22.76
C ASP A 99 -10.93 1.69 -22.56
N GLU A 100 -10.31 2.53 -23.41
CA GLU A 100 -8.89 2.90 -23.29
C GLU A 100 -8.63 3.71 -22.00
N LYS A 101 -9.50 4.65 -21.65
CA LYS A 101 -9.39 5.43 -20.42
C LYS A 101 -9.52 4.55 -19.18
N ALA A 102 -10.50 3.66 -19.16
CA ALA A 102 -10.69 2.73 -18.06
C ALA A 102 -9.46 1.82 -17.88
N MET A 103 -8.89 1.34 -18.98
CA MET A 103 -7.72 0.48 -18.96
C MET A 103 -6.48 1.19 -18.44
N LEU A 104 -6.28 2.45 -18.80
CA LEU A 104 -5.19 3.28 -18.30
C LEU A 104 -5.33 3.55 -16.80
N ILE A 105 -6.54 3.86 -16.31
CA ILE A 105 -6.81 4.04 -14.88
C ILE A 105 -6.48 2.75 -14.10
N ILE A 106 -6.93 1.60 -14.59
CA ILE A 106 -6.65 0.31 -13.98
C ILE A 106 -5.13 0.05 -13.96
N ALA A 107 -4.41 0.38 -15.03
CA ALA A 107 -2.97 0.21 -15.11
C ALA A 107 -2.24 1.13 -14.11
N ALA A 108 -2.63 2.40 -14.01
CA ALA A 108 -2.07 3.33 -13.04
C ALA A 108 -2.26 2.82 -11.60
N ILE A 109 -3.47 2.40 -11.25
CA ILE A 109 -3.78 1.85 -9.92
C ILE A 109 -3.01 0.56 -9.65
N ALA A 110 -2.93 -0.35 -10.63
CA ALA A 110 -2.13 -1.56 -10.49
C ALA A 110 -0.66 -1.25 -10.22
N MET A 111 -0.10 -0.19 -10.81
CA MET A 111 1.27 0.25 -10.53
C MET A 111 1.47 0.71 -9.09
N HIS A 112 0.47 1.36 -8.49
CA HIS A 112 0.54 1.79 -7.08
C HIS A 112 0.55 0.59 -6.14
N ASN A 113 -0.30 -0.40 -6.40
CA ASN A 113 -0.44 -1.59 -5.56
C ASN A 113 0.74 -2.59 -5.70
N LEU A 114 1.50 -2.54 -6.81
CA LEU A 114 2.64 -3.44 -7.03
C LEU A 114 3.70 -3.39 -5.92
N PRO A 115 4.24 -2.22 -5.52
CA PRO A 115 5.25 -2.15 -4.46
C PRO A 115 4.73 -2.59 -3.10
N GLU A 116 3.47 -2.29 -2.81
CA GLU A 116 2.82 -2.61 -1.54
C GLU A 116 2.74 -4.11 -1.35
N GLU A 117 2.15 -4.79 -2.31
CA GLU A 117 1.96 -6.23 -2.26
C GLU A 117 3.27 -7.01 -2.43
N LEU A 118 4.23 -6.46 -3.17
CA LEU A 118 5.58 -7.00 -3.19
C LEU A 118 6.17 -7.02 -1.76
N SER A 119 5.97 -5.93 -0.98
CA SER A 119 6.43 -5.84 0.40
C SER A 119 5.78 -6.89 1.31
N VAL A 120 4.50 -7.19 1.11
CA VAL A 120 3.80 -8.29 1.81
C VAL A 120 4.50 -9.61 1.52
N GLY A 121 4.68 -9.94 0.23
CA GLY A 121 5.32 -11.19 -0.18
C GLY A 121 6.73 -11.35 0.36
N VAL A 122 7.57 -10.33 0.21
CA VAL A 122 8.95 -10.28 0.72
C VAL A 122 9.00 -10.47 2.24
N SER A 123 8.08 -9.82 2.97
CA SER A 123 8.04 -9.92 4.44
C SER A 123 7.73 -11.32 4.95
N TYR A 124 6.94 -12.11 4.21
CA TYR A 124 6.69 -13.50 4.52
C TYR A 124 7.87 -14.44 4.22
N ALA A 125 8.85 -14.00 3.43
CA ALA A 125 10.06 -14.74 3.15
C ALA A 125 11.20 -14.46 4.16
N SER A 126 11.04 -13.44 5.02
CA SER A 126 12.04 -13.07 6.05
C SER A 126 12.11 -14.08 7.20
N ASP A 127 13.23 -14.10 7.94
CA ASP A 127 13.36 -14.91 9.16
C ASP A 127 12.40 -14.40 10.24
N GLY A 128 11.58 -15.30 10.83
CA GLY A 128 10.44 -14.92 11.67
C GLY A 128 9.16 -14.60 10.91
N ALA A 129 9.11 -15.01 9.68
CA ALA A 129 8.22 -14.71 8.59
C ALA A 129 6.73 -14.53 8.92
N SER A 130 6.15 -15.38 9.76
CA SER A 130 4.68 -15.35 9.97
C SER A 130 4.22 -14.11 10.74
N GLN A 131 5.05 -13.57 11.65
CA GLN A 131 4.65 -12.41 12.47
C GLN A 131 4.82 -11.09 11.73
N ILE A 132 5.99 -10.87 11.12
CA ILE A 132 6.28 -9.66 10.36
C ILE A 132 5.38 -9.61 9.12
N GLY A 133 5.25 -10.74 8.41
CA GLY A 133 4.36 -10.86 7.26
C GLY A 133 2.90 -10.54 7.60
N ASN A 134 2.37 -11.09 8.70
CA ASN A 134 1.00 -10.82 9.14
C ASN A 134 0.79 -9.35 9.53
N LEU A 135 1.78 -8.71 10.17
CA LEU A 135 1.70 -7.30 10.53
C LEU A 135 1.72 -6.39 9.29
N ILE A 136 2.60 -6.69 8.34
CA ILE A 136 2.68 -5.92 7.09
C ILE A 136 1.41 -6.15 6.25
N ALA A 137 0.94 -7.39 6.10
CA ALA A 137 -0.30 -7.69 5.39
C ALA A 137 -1.53 -7.01 6.01
N LEU A 138 -1.64 -7.00 7.35
CA LEU A 138 -2.71 -6.28 8.03
C LEU A 138 -2.64 -4.77 7.78
N ALA A 139 -1.44 -4.23 7.85
CA ALA A 139 -1.21 -2.80 7.67
C ALA A 139 -1.50 -2.36 6.22
N ILE A 140 -1.08 -3.15 5.22
CA ILE A 140 -1.40 -2.92 3.81
C ILE A 140 -2.90 -3.12 3.57
N GLY A 141 -3.53 -4.16 4.11
CA GLY A 141 -4.97 -4.36 3.99
C GLY A 141 -5.80 -3.20 4.55
N LEU A 142 -5.40 -2.58 5.66
CA LEU A 142 -6.07 -1.37 6.18
C LEU A 142 -5.95 -0.19 5.22
N GLN A 143 -4.84 -0.07 4.49
CA GLN A 143 -4.59 0.95 3.50
C GLN A 143 -5.38 0.69 2.21
N ASN A 144 -5.47 -0.55 1.78
CA ASN A 144 -6.17 -0.95 0.56
C ASN A 144 -7.68 -0.64 0.60
N ALA A 145 -8.30 -0.57 1.80
CA ALA A 145 -9.72 -0.25 1.91
C ALA A 145 -10.04 1.19 1.44
N PRO A 146 -9.39 2.28 1.91
CA PRO A 146 -9.53 3.61 1.32
C PRO A 146 -9.20 3.65 -0.17
N GLU A 147 -8.18 2.93 -0.61
CA GLU A 147 -7.77 2.91 -2.02
C GLU A 147 -8.80 2.23 -2.92
N GLY A 148 -9.32 1.08 -2.53
CA GLY A 148 -10.40 0.42 -3.26
C GLY A 148 -11.65 1.29 -3.41
N PHE A 149 -11.95 2.09 -2.38
CA PHE A 149 -13.02 3.09 -2.48
C PHE A 149 -12.69 4.18 -3.49
N LEU A 150 -11.47 4.74 -3.47
CA LEU A 150 -11.02 5.75 -4.42
C LEU A 150 -11.06 5.24 -5.85
N VAL A 151 -10.57 4.02 -6.09
CA VAL A 151 -10.62 3.34 -7.39
C VAL A 151 -12.06 3.27 -7.91
N ALA A 152 -12.98 2.74 -7.10
CA ALA A 152 -14.37 2.61 -7.48
C ALA A 152 -15.04 3.98 -7.73
N LEU A 153 -14.73 4.97 -6.89
CA LEU A 153 -15.19 6.35 -7.05
C LEU A 153 -14.71 6.96 -8.36
N PHE A 154 -13.43 6.77 -8.67
CA PHE A 154 -12.83 7.25 -9.91
C PHE A 154 -13.54 6.69 -11.14
N LEU A 155 -13.77 5.38 -11.16
CA LEU A 155 -14.48 4.70 -12.25
C LEU A 155 -15.92 5.22 -12.40
N VAL A 156 -16.62 5.48 -11.29
CA VAL A 156 -17.96 6.07 -11.32
C VAL A 156 -17.95 7.50 -11.88
N ASN A 157 -16.94 8.30 -11.55
CA ASN A 157 -16.78 9.65 -12.09
C ASN A 157 -16.53 9.62 -13.61
N GLN A 158 -15.96 8.54 -14.16
CA GLN A 158 -15.83 8.28 -15.59
C GLN A 158 -17.09 7.68 -16.21
N GLN A 159 -18.26 7.82 -15.56
CA GLN A 159 -19.56 7.33 -16.04
C GLN A 159 -19.65 5.78 -16.10
N ILE A 160 -18.77 5.06 -15.44
CA ILE A 160 -18.87 3.60 -15.28
C ILE A 160 -19.97 3.30 -14.24
N GLY A 161 -20.86 2.38 -14.58
CA GLY A 161 -21.92 1.97 -13.65
C GLY A 161 -21.35 1.44 -12.34
N ARG A 162 -21.97 1.78 -11.21
CA ARG A 162 -21.47 1.48 -9.84
C ARG A 162 -21.11 0.01 -9.62
N PHE A 163 -21.93 -0.89 -10.10
CA PHE A 163 -21.66 -2.32 -9.97
C PHE A 163 -20.41 -2.73 -10.76
N LYS A 164 -20.24 -2.23 -11.99
CA LYS A 164 -19.03 -2.45 -12.77
C LYS A 164 -17.80 -1.85 -12.08
N ALA A 165 -17.91 -0.63 -11.57
CA ALA A 165 -16.82 0.04 -10.84
C ALA A 165 -16.41 -0.77 -9.59
N PHE A 166 -17.38 -1.27 -8.82
CA PHE A 166 -17.15 -2.16 -7.69
C PHE A 166 -16.41 -3.45 -8.11
N VAL A 167 -16.89 -4.12 -9.17
CA VAL A 167 -16.27 -5.35 -9.65
C VAL A 167 -14.84 -5.10 -10.14
N ILE A 168 -14.61 -4.04 -10.91
CA ILE A 168 -13.28 -3.69 -11.41
C ILE A 168 -12.34 -3.40 -10.23
N ALA A 169 -12.75 -2.55 -9.28
CA ALA A 169 -11.96 -2.26 -8.09
C ALA A 169 -11.64 -3.52 -7.25
N THR A 170 -12.58 -4.47 -7.15
CA THR A 170 -12.33 -5.75 -6.48
C THR A 170 -11.36 -6.62 -7.27
N LEU A 171 -11.42 -6.61 -8.60
CA LEU A 171 -10.52 -7.38 -9.45
C LEU A 171 -9.08 -6.84 -9.44
N THR A 172 -8.87 -5.55 -9.18
CA THR A 172 -7.49 -5.05 -8.98
C THR A 172 -6.81 -5.76 -7.80
N GLY A 173 -7.56 -6.13 -6.76
CA GLY A 173 -7.06 -6.97 -5.68
C GLY A 173 -6.54 -8.34 -6.11
N ALA A 174 -6.99 -8.90 -7.24
CA ALA A 174 -6.42 -10.16 -7.75
C ALA A 174 -4.97 -9.99 -8.22
N VAL A 175 -4.61 -8.82 -8.75
CA VAL A 175 -3.23 -8.47 -9.12
C VAL A 175 -2.33 -8.42 -7.87
N GLU A 176 -2.87 -7.93 -6.76
CA GLU A 176 -2.20 -7.86 -5.46
C GLU A 176 -1.72 -9.25 -5.00
N ILE A 177 -2.59 -10.27 -5.12
CA ILE A 177 -2.25 -11.66 -4.75
C ILE A 177 -1.09 -12.17 -5.60
N VAL A 178 -1.13 -11.94 -6.92
CA VAL A 178 -0.07 -12.38 -7.83
C VAL A 178 1.25 -11.72 -7.48
N THR A 179 1.25 -10.42 -7.23
CA THR A 179 2.45 -9.65 -6.89
C THR A 179 3.05 -10.07 -5.56
N SER A 180 2.21 -10.29 -4.55
CA SER A 180 2.64 -10.81 -3.25
C SER A 180 3.29 -12.18 -3.36
N LEU A 181 2.70 -13.10 -4.12
CA LEU A 181 3.28 -14.42 -4.38
C LEU A 181 4.61 -14.32 -5.13
N LEU A 182 4.74 -13.45 -6.13
CA LEU A 182 6.00 -13.20 -6.83
C LEU A 182 7.08 -12.72 -5.86
N GLY A 183 6.79 -11.74 -5.00
CA GLY A 183 7.70 -11.25 -3.98
C GLY A 183 8.15 -12.37 -3.04
N PHE A 184 7.22 -13.20 -2.57
CA PHE A 184 7.53 -14.34 -1.72
C PHE A 184 8.43 -15.37 -2.42
N TYR A 185 8.12 -15.79 -3.63
CA TYR A 185 8.90 -16.81 -4.33
C TYR A 185 10.30 -16.31 -4.68
N LEU A 186 10.42 -15.09 -5.21
CA LEU A 186 11.72 -14.50 -5.54
C LEU A 186 12.64 -14.43 -4.32
N THR A 187 12.13 -13.95 -3.20
CA THR A 187 12.93 -13.78 -1.98
C THR A 187 13.13 -15.09 -1.20
N SER A 188 12.22 -16.07 -1.32
CA SER A 188 12.43 -17.40 -0.73
C SER A 188 13.50 -18.22 -1.47
N LEU A 189 13.66 -18.02 -2.78
CA LEU A 189 14.74 -18.62 -3.57
C LEU A 189 16.10 -18.00 -3.23
N PHE A 190 16.13 -16.68 -2.99
CA PHE A 190 17.33 -15.91 -2.70
C PHE A 190 17.13 -15.07 -1.44
N ARG A 191 17.31 -15.68 -0.27
CA ARG A 191 17.07 -15.01 1.04
C ARG A 191 17.83 -13.70 1.22
N GLY A 192 19.00 -13.56 0.61
CA GLY A 192 19.78 -12.31 0.61
C GLY A 192 19.07 -11.14 -0.11
N LEU A 193 18.03 -11.40 -0.89
CA LEU A 193 17.26 -10.35 -1.57
C LEU A 193 16.18 -9.72 -0.69
N VAL A 194 15.85 -10.30 0.47
CA VAL A 194 14.79 -9.76 1.36
C VAL A 194 15.00 -8.28 1.68
N PRO A 195 16.17 -7.84 2.21
CA PRO A 195 16.36 -6.42 2.52
C PRO A 195 16.29 -5.53 1.27
N TYR A 196 16.81 -5.98 0.15
CA TYR A 196 16.72 -5.23 -1.11
C TYR A 196 15.29 -5.11 -1.63
N GLY A 197 14.48 -6.17 -1.49
CA GLY A 197 13.06 -6.18 -1.87
C GLY A 197 12.21 -5.26 -1.00
N LEU A 198 12.44 -5.23 0.30
CA LEU A 198 11.77 -4.30 1.22
C LEU A 198 12.16 -2.85 0.92
N ALA A 199 13.45 -2.57 0.70
CA ALA A 199 13.94 -1.25 0.32
C ALA A 199 13.41 -0.80 -1.04
N PHE A 200 13.35 -1.71 -2.02
CA PHE A 200 12.74 -1.48 -3.33
C PHE A 200 11.29 -1.03 -3.19
N ALA A 201 10.49 -1.77 -2.45
CA ALA A 201 9.10 -1.44 -2.20
C ALA A 201 8.96 -0.06 -1.52
N ALA A 202 9.79 0.22 -0.50
CA ALA A 202 9.80 1.52 0.16
C ALA A 202 10.15 2.68 -0.81
N GLY A 203 11.16 2.49 -1.66
CA GLY A 203 11.55 3.49 -2.66
C GLY A 203 10.46 3.77 -3.69
N ALA A 204 9.83 2.72 -4.19
CA ALA A 204 8.71 2.81 -5.12
C ALA A 204 7.50 3.51 -4.47
N MET A 205 7.15 3.14 -3.22
CA MET A 205 6.06 3.81 -2.48
C MET A 205 6.35 5.30 -2.24
N LEU A 206 7.56 5.66 -1.83
CA LEU A 206 7.96 7.06 -1.63
C LEU A 206 7.88 7.87 -2.94
N PHE A 207 8.25 7.26 -4.06
CA PHE A 207 8.12 7.87 -5.37
C PHE A 207 6.65 8.19 -5.69
N ILE A 208 5.75 7.23 -5.53
CA ILE A 208 4.31 7.39 -5.78
C ILE A 208 3.72 8.47 -4.86
N ILE A 209 4.02 8.43 -3.57
CA ILE A 209 3.53 9.42 -2.60
C ILE A 209 3.90 10.83 -3.01
N TYR A 210 5.18 11.05 -3.32
CA TYR A 210 5.69 12.39 -3.60
C TYR A 210 5.29 12.88 -5.00
N LYS A 211 5.34 12.01 -5.99
CA LYS A 211 5.13 12.37 -7.39
C LYS A 211 3.65 12.47 -7.77
N GLU A 212 2.80 11.64 -7.15
CA GLU A 212 1.43 11.49 -7.57
C GLU A 212 0.44 11.87 -6.47
N LEU A 213 0.44 11.16 -5.32
CA LEU A 213 -0.61 11.33 -4.31
C LEU A 213 -0.62 12.71 -3.65
N ILE A 214 0.55 13.24 -3.28
CA ILE A 214 0.63 14.57 -2.67
C ILE A 214 0.20 15.66 -3.67
N PRO A 215 0.74 15.75 -4.90
CA PRO A 215 0.28 16.75 -5.86
C PRO A 215 -1.20 16.64 -6.19
N GLU A 216 -1.71 15.43 -6.43
CA GLU A 216 -3.12 15.20 -6.76
C GLU A 216 -4.06 15.63 -5.62
N SER A 217 -3.64 15.45 -4.36
CA SER A 217 -4.43 15.87 -3.19
C SER A 217 -4.44 17.36 -2.92
N HIS A 218 -3.62 18.15 -3.65
CA HIS A 218 -3.49 19.60 -3.49
C HIS A 218 -4.03 20.40 -4.69
N GLY A 219 -4.53 19.74 -5.73
CA GLY A 219 -4.88 20.37 -6.99
C GLY A 219 -6.05 21.39 -6.96
N ASP A 220 -6.97 21.23 -6.00
CA ASP A 220 -8.27 21.93 -5.99
C ASP A 220 -8.41 23.01 -4.89
N GLY A 221 -7.30 23.52 -4.33
CA GLY A 221 -7.34 24.54 -3.27
C GLY A 221 -7.73 24.00 -1.89
N ASN A 222 -7.66 22.67 -1.70
CA ASN A 222 -7.98 21.99 -0.43
C ASN A 222 -6.73 21.63 0.38
N GLU A 223 -5.58 22.25 0.13
CA GLU A 223 -4.25 21.89 0.66
C GLU A 223 -4.24 21.76 2.20
N ARG A 224 -4.91 22.69 2.90
CA ARG A 224 -4.93 22.67 4.37
C ARG A 224 -5.61 21.42 4.92
N ILE A 225 -6.77 21.07 4.39
CA ILE A 225 -7.52 19.91 4.89
C ILE A 225 -6.85 18.60 4.46
N SER A 226 -6.25 18.56 3.27
CA SER A 226 -5.45 17.44 2.78
C SER A 226 -4.21 17.24 3.65
N THR A 227 -3.53 18.33 4.06
CA THR A 227 -2.40 18.23 5.01
C THR A 227 -2.81 17.62 6.33
N TYR A 228 -3.95 18.01 6.91
CA TYR A 228 -4.45 17.37 8.13
C TYR A 228 -4.80 15.91 7.92
N ALA A 229 -5.44 15.58 6.81
CA ALA A 229 -5.76 14.19 6.47
C ALA A 229 -4.50 13.32 6.33
N PHE A 230 -3.46 13.82 5.66
CA PHE A 230 -2.16 13.17 5.55
C PHE A 230 -1.54 12.88 6.93
N ILE A 231 -1.51 13.88 7.81
CA ILE A 231 -0.99 13.71 9.17
C ILE A 231 -1.81 12.69 9.97
N ILE A 232 -3.15 12.73 9.84
CA ILE A 232 -4.03 11.76 10.48
C ILE A 232 -3.74 10.35 9.96
N GLY A 233 -3.51 10.17 8.65
CA GLY A 233 -3.12 8.88 8.06
C GLY A 233 -1.84 8.32 8.66
N ILE A 234 -0.81 9.16 8.89
CA ILE A 234 0.42 8.75 9.57
C ILE A 234 0.13 8.26 11.00
N PHE A 235 -0.68 9.00 11.76
CA PHE A 235 -0.99 8.64 13.15
C PHE A 235 -1.88 7.40 13.26
N GLU A 236 -2.86 7.26 12.38
CA GLU A 236 -3.78 6.13 12.35
C GLU A 236 -3.02 4.82 12.17
N ARG A 237 -2.12 4.76 11.21
CA ARG A 237 -1.29 3.58 11.01
C ARG A 237 -0.41 3.26 12.21
N ARG A 238 0.21 4.26 12.83
CA ARG A 238 1.02 4.04 14.04
C ARG A 238 0.16 3.48 15.18
N PHE A 239 -1.06 4.00 15.34
CA PHE A 239 -1.99 3.52 16.36
C PHE A 239 -2.47 2.09 16.06
N ALA A 240 -2.84 1.77 14.82
CA ALA A 240 -3.23 0.43 14.39
C ALA A 240 -2.08 -0.58 14.59
N PHE A 241 -0.85 -0.22 14.20
CA PHE A 241 0.34 -1.04 14.40
C PHE A 241 0.64 -1.29 15.88
N CYS A 242 0.58 -0.25 16.73
CA CYS A 242 0.79 -0.39 18.17
C CYS A 242 -0.28 -1.26 18.85
N ASN A 243 -1.54 -1.16 18.41
CA ASN A 243 -2.61 -1.98 18.93
C ASN A 243 -2.52 -3.44 18.47
N ALA A 244 -2.14 -3.67 17.21
CA ALA A 244 -1.85 -5.00 16.70
C ALA A 244 -0.72 -5.66 17.50
N LEU A 245 0.40 -4.97 17.72
CA LEU A 245 1.50 -5.46 18.56
C LEU A 245 1.05 -5.79 19.99
N ARG A 246 0.25 -4.94 20.64
CA ARG A 246 -0.29 -5.22 21.98
C ARG A 246 -1.18 -6.46 22.01
N LYS A 247 -2.06 -6.59 21.03
CA LYS A 247 -2.95 -7.75 20.92
C LYS A 247 -2.16 -9.05 20.71
N TRP A 248 -1.13 -9.02 19.87
CA TRP A 248 -0.23 -10.15 19.66
C TRP A 248 0.59 -10.51 20.91
N GLN A 249 1.08 -9.51 21.68
CA GLN A 249 1.72 -9.75 22.96
C GLN A 249 0.80 -10.48 23.93
N THR A 250 -0.45 -10.06 24.02
CA THR A 250 -1.46 -10.69 24.90
C THR A 250 -1.74 -12.13 24.49
N ILE A 251 -1.81 -12.41 23.18
CA ILE A 251 -2.01 -13.77 22.65
C ILE A 251 -0.77 -14.64 22.88
N ALA A 252 0.42 -14.11 22.62
CA ALA A 252 1.68 -14.83 22.84
C ALA A 252 1.92 -15.19 24.30
N VAL A 253 1.60 -14.29 25.22
CA VAL A 253 1.66 -14.54 26.68
C VAL A 253 0.66 -15.63 27.08
N LYS A 254 -0.56 -15.64 26.51
CA LYS A 254 -1.56 -16.68 26.79
C LYS A 254 -1.19 -18.07 26.25
N GLN A 255 -0.35 -18.13 25.22
CA GLN A 255 0.06 -19.40 24.59
C GLN A 255 1.40 -19.97 25.10
N ASN A 256 1.98 -19.41 26.17
CA ASN A 256 3.31 -19.80 26.70
C ASN A 256 4.43 -19.82 25.62
N PHE A 257 4.34 -18.97 24.63
CA PHE A 257 5.32 -18.92 23.55
C PHE A 257 6.50 -18.03 23.95
N VAL A 258 7.72 -18.54 23.88
CA VAL A 258 8.99 -17.85 24.15
C VAL A 258 9.30 -16.84 23.02
N ILE A 259 8.52 -15.77 22.94
CA ILE A 259 8.70 -14.69 21.94
C ILE A 259 9.11 -13.37 22.63
N PHE A 260 9.44 -13.43 23.92
CA PHE A 260 9.70 -12.24 24.74
C PHE A 260 10.86 -11.37 24.22
N ASP A 261 11.89 -11.97 23.61
CA ASP A 261 13.07 -11.22 23.15
C ASP A 261 12.87 -10.49 21.83
N GLN A 262 12.11 -11.03 20.88
CA GLN A 262 11.87 -10.37 19.59
C GLN A 262 10.89 -9.19 19.68
N VAL A 263 9.90 -9.29 20.54
CA VAL A 263 8.94 -8.21 20.79
C VAL A 263 9.60 -7.04 21.52
N ASN A 264 10.56 -7.30 22.41
CA ASN A 264 11.34 -6.26 23.08
C ASN A 264 12.33 -5.57 22.12
N ALA A 265 12.84 -6.27 21.11
CA ALA A 265 13.64 -5.66 20.05
C ALA A 265 12.81 -4.70 19.18
N ALA A 266 11.59 -5.09 18.82
CA ALA A 266 10.67 -4.22 18.07
C ALA A 266 10.24 -2.98 18.90
N LYS A 267 10.06 -3.13 20.22
CA LYS A 267 9.82 -1.98 21.12
C LYS A 267 10.99 -1.01 21.16
N ARG A 268 12.23 -1.52 21.25
CA ARG A 268 13.43 -0.65 21.28
C ARG A 268 13.57 0.18 20.01
N LEU A 269 13.24 -0.39 18.85
CA LEU A 269 13.21 0.33 17.57
C LEU A 269 12.13 1.43 17.50
N LEU A 270 10.97 1.21 18.14
CA LEU A 270 9.86 2.19 18.17
C LEU A 270 10.09 3.36 19.12
N PHE A 271 10.94 3.22 20.14
CA PHE A 271 11.21 4.26 21.14
C PHE A 271 12.56 4.96 20.93
N GLN A 272 13.36 4.56 19.93
CA GLN A 272 14.61 5.23 19.56
C GLN A 272 14.46 6.17 18.33
N LEU A 273 13.28 6.27 17.75
CA LEU A 273 12.84 7.27 16.77
C LEU A 273 11.82 8.21 17.43
#